data_3a0baf8c11004cf1d0615496a6e22192
#
_entry.id   3a0baf8c11004cf1d0615496a6e22192
#
_cell.length_a   1.000
_cell.length_b   1.000
_cell.length_c   1.000
_cell.angle_alpha   90.00
_cell.angle_beta   90.00
_cell.angle_gamma   90.00
#
_symmetry.space_group_name_H-M   'P 1'
#
loop_
_entity.id
_entity.type
_entity.pdbx_description
1 polymer ?
#
loop_
_entity_poly.entity_id
_entity_poly.type
_entity_poly.pdbx_seq_one_letter_code
_entity_poly.pdbx_strand_id
1 'polypeptide(L)'
;MIKINPLIIVISFLLCFSCDDESGDQNLLNIIEIITTNVNQGDFLFNFETGQKVQEVNNNSWHLKYHNLDTGTGYKMPNIALNNTILLGINNNSDFELIDSAPDRSSFSPEGGRMQYGGPNAALSYDMTINKVEVSSDTYLIYDTITNRIYKITFDDYDGGVVVFRYSELSN
;
A
#
# COMPACT_ATOMS: atom_id res chain seq x y z
N MET A 1 70.35 32.92 -37.03
CA MET A 1 69.23 33.17 -36.10
C MET A 1 68.18 32.07 -36.32
N ILE A 2 68.23 31.05 -35.44
CA ILE A 2 67.38 29.88 -35.53
C ILE A 2 66.30 30.06 -34.45
N LYS A 3 65.04 30.18 -34.82
CA LYS A 3 63.89 30.24 -33.91
C LYS A 3 63.48 28.84 -33.58
N ILE A 4 63.68 28.43 -32.32
CA ILE A 4 63.20 27.17 -31.79
C ILE A 4 61.76 27.39 -31.24
N ASN A 5 60.81 26.68 -31.82
CA ASN A 5 59.43 26.64 -31.33
C ASN A 5 59.35 25.59 -30.20
N PRO A 6 58.86 25.91 -29.01
CA PRO A 6 58.64 24.88 -27.98
C PRO A 6 57.29 24.17 -28.29
N LEU A 7 57.42 22.90 -28.58
CA LEU A 7 56.27 21.97 -28.72
C LEU A 7 55.74 21.69 -27.28
N ILE A 8 54.56 22.24 -26.98
CA ILE A 8 53.88 21.96 -25.72
C ILE A 8 53.19 20.60 -25.85
N ILE A 9 53.73 19.58 -25.21
CA ILE A 9 53.10 18.29 -25.09
C ILE A 9 52.09 18.39 -23.94
N VAL A 10 50.80 18.45 -24.29
CA VAL A 10 49.72 18.30 -23.32
C VAL A 10 49.46 16.80 -23.12
N ILE A 11 49.97 16.28 -22.01
CA ILE A 11 49.64 14.92 -21.56
C ILE A 11 48.27 15.00 -20.91
N SER A 12 47.23 14.55 -21.67
CA SER A 12 45.89 14.38 -21.14
C SER A 12 45.84 13.11 -20.31
N PHE A 13 45.82 13.27 -18.99
CA PHE A 13 45.63 12.16 -18.03
C PHE A 13 44.12 11.82 -18.03
N LEU A 14 43.71 10.83 -18.82
CA LEU A 14 42.38 10.22 -18.71
C LEU A 14 42.38 9.40 -17.41
N LEU A 15 41.85 9.98 -16.34
CA LEU A 15 41.43 9.23 -15.16
C LEU A 15 40.12 8.51 -15.55
N CYS A 16 40.19 7.28 -15.94
CA CYS A 16 39.07 6.36 -15.95
C CYS A 16 38.66 6.12 -14.48
N PHE A 17 37.74 6.90 -13.98
CA PHE A 17 36.94 6.48 -12.82
C PHE A 17 36.03 5.37 -13.33
N SER A 18 36.45 4.13 -13.13
CA SER A 18 35.58 2.98 -13.12
C SER A 18 34.72 3.16 -11.87
N CYS A 19 33.55 3.77 -12.01
CA CYS A 19 32.46 3.52 -11.10
C CYS A 19 32.02 2.08 -11.35
N ASP A 20 32.46 1.16 -10.52
CA ASP A 20 31.72 -0.06 -10.28
C ASP A 20 30.40 0.37 -9.61
N ASP A 21 29.40 0.68 -10.43
CA ASP A 21 28.01 0.64 -9.99
C ASP A 21 27.71 -0.85 -9.72
N GLU A 22 28.02 -1.30 -8.49
CA GLU A 22 27.20 -2.34 -7.90
C GLU A 22 25.80 -1.75 -7.75
N SER A 23 25.07 -1.70 -8.85
CA SER A 23 23.62 -1.64 -8.82
C SER A 23 23.16 -2.96 -8.23
N GLY A 24 23.21 -3.05 -6.90
CA GLY A 24 22.35 -3.96 -6.18
C GLY A 24 20.96 -3.67 -6.71
N ASP A 25 20.38 -4.64 -7.36
CA ASP A 25 19.00 -4.62 -7.84
C ASP A 25 18.12 -4.51 -6.59
N GLN A 26 18.04 -3.29 -6.04
CA GLN A 26 17.07 -2.97 -5.02
C GLN A 26 15.76 -3.04 -5.76
N ASN A 27 15.05 -4.14 -5.54
CA ASN A 27 13.66 -4.32 -5.96
C ASN A 27 12.87 -3.19 -5.29
N LEU A 28 12.90 -2.00 -5.91
CA LEU A 28 12.20 -0.82 -5.43
C LEU A 28 10.72 -1.15 -5.53
N LEU A 29 10.14 -1.55 -4.40
CA LEU A 29 8.71 -1.78 -4.30
C LEU A 29 7.99 -0.54 -4.80
N ASN A 30 7.16 -0.72 -5.81
CA ASN A 30 6.35 0.37 -6.34
C ASN A 30 5.22 0.67 -5.36
N ILE A 31 5.45 1.61 -4.46
CA ILE A 31 4.47 2.05 -3.47
C ILE A 31 3.53 3.05 -4.16
N ILE A 32 2.24 2.76 -4.12
CA ILE A 32 1.20 3.57 -4.73
C ILE A 32 0.30 4.12 -3.63
N GLU A 33 0.12 5.45 -3.61
CA GLU A 33 -0.81 6.13 -2.73
C GLU A 33 -2.18 6.30 -3.40
N ILE A 34 -3.24 6.04 -2.65
CA ILE A 34 -4.63 6.14 -3.07
C ILE A 34 -5.39 7.04 -2.11
N ILE A 35 -6.11 8.00 -2.67
CA ILE A 35 -7.07 8.83 -1.96
C ILE A 35 -8.46 8.37 -2.36
N THR A 36 -9.28 7.92 -1.41
CA THR A 36 -10.63 7.44 -1.67
C THR A 36 -11.58 8.58 -2.03
N THR A 37 -12.75 8.25 -2.56
CA THR A 37 -13.87 9.20 -2.55
C THR A 37 -14.48 9.27 -1.15
N ASN A 38 -15.19 10.38 -0.86
CA ASN A 38 -15.88 10.53 0.42
C ASN A 38 -16.99 9.46 0.55
N VAL A 39 -16.92 8.65 1.61
CA VAL A 39 -17.82 7.53 1.86
C VAL A 39 -19.29 7.96 2.05
N ASN A 40 -19.53 9.22 2.41
CA ASN A 40 -20.88 9.77 2.53
C ASN A 40 -21.55 10.03 1.15
N GLN A 41 -20.78 9.97 0.06
CA GLN A 41 -21.26 10.10 -1.31
C GLN A 41 -21.48 8.75 -1.99
N GLY A 42 -21.07 7.64 -1.34
CA GLY A 42 -21.21 6.27 -1.84
C GLY A 42 -20.00 5.41 -1.56
N ASP A 43 -20.14 4.12 -1.85
CA ASP A 43 -19.08 3.14 -1.64
C ASP A 43 -17.89 3.38 -2.58
N PHE A 44 -16.69 3.16 -2.09
CA PHE A 44 -15.47 3.13 -2.88
C PHE A 44 -14.98 1.68 -3.00
N LEU A 45 -14.92 1.17 -4.21
CA LEU A 45 -14.42 -0.16 -4.53
C LEU A 45 -13.08 -0.04 -5.24
N PHE A 46 -12.10 -0.84 -4.84
CA PHE A 46 -10.75 -0.77 -5.36
C PHE A 46 -10.21 -2.15 -5.75
N ASN A 47 -9.46 -2.18 -6.86
CA ASN A 47 -8.77 -3.36 -7.35
C ASN A 47 -7.26 -3.12 -7.31
N PHE A 48 -6.52 -3.90 -6.51
CA PHE A 48 -5.07 -3.75 -6.34
C PHE A 48 -4.28 -4.13 -7.59
N GLU A 49 -4.77 -5.08 -8.39
CA GLU A 49 -4.09 -5.53 -9.59
C GLU A 49 -4.06 -4.44 -10.67
N THR A 50 -5.18 -3.76 -10.85
CA THR A 50 -5.29 -2.67 -11.85
C THR A 50 -4.89 -1.32 -11.30
N GLY A 51 -4.82 -1.16 -9.97
CA GLY A 51 -4.58 0.11 -9.30
C GLY A 51 -5.73 1.11 -9.47
N GLN A 52 -6.97 0.64 -9.72
CA GLN A 52 -8.07 1.51 -10.10
C GLN A 52 -9.32 1.31 -9.22
N LYS A 53 -10.09 2.39 -9.13
CA LYS A 53 -11.45 2.35 -8.60
C LYS A 53 -12.34 1.53 -9.53
N VAL A 54 -13.14 0.64 -8.96
CA VAL A 54 -14.13 -0.16 -9.67
C VAL A 54 -15.49 0.50 -9.53
N GLN A 55 -16.26 0.58 -10.63
CA GLN A 55 -17.57 1.23 -10.62
C GLN A 55 -18.73 0.26 -10.38
N GLU A 56 -18.54 -1.02 -10.64
CA GLU A 56 -19.58 -2.04 -10.53
C GLU A 56 -19.23 -3.14 -9.54
N VAL A 57 -20.19 -3.58 -8.76
CA VAL A 57 -20.06 -4.66 -7.77
C VAL A 57 -20.21 -6.02 -8.45
N ASN A 58 -19.34 -6.34 -9.41
CA ASN A 58 -19.21 -7.72 -9.88
C ASN A 58 -18.45 -8.54 -8.83
N ASN A 59 -18.81 -9.79 -8.60
CA ASN A 59 -18.34 -10.59 -7.47
C ASN A 59 -16.81 -10.69 -7.31
N ASN A 60 -16.02 -10.51 -8.37
CA ASN A 60 -14.55 -10.66 -8.32
C ASN A 60 -13.79 -9.44 -8.89
N SER A 61 -14.48 -8.33 -9.16
CA SER A 61 -13.86 -7.17 -9.79
C SER A 61 -13.19 -6.21 -8.81
N TRP A 62 -13.41 -6.38 -7.52
CA TRP A 62 -12.84 -5.53 -6.48
C TRP A 62 -12.17 -6.38 -5.38
N HIS A 63 -11.19 -5.81 -4.72
CA HIS A 63 -10.45 -6.44 -3.62
C HIS A 63 -10.77 -5.78 -2.28
N LEU A 64 -10.83 -4.46 -2.25
CA LEU A 64 -11.13 -3.65 -1.06
C LEU A 64 -12.38 -2.81 -1.30
N LYS A 65 -13.22 -2.74 -0.29
CA LYS A 65 -14.41 -1.89 -0.24
C LYS A 65 -14.30 -0.94 0.97
N TYR A 66 -14.40 0.36 0.72
CA TYR A 66 -14.58 1.37 1.73
C TYR A 66 -16.03 1.86 1.68
N HIS A 67 -16.75 1.72 2.78
CA HIS A 67 -18.19 2.02 2.84
C HIS A 67 -18.62 2.42 4.25
N ASN A 68 -19.83 2.94 4.39
CA ASN A 68 -20.45 3.16 5.69
C ASN A 68 -21.09 1.86 6.21
N LEU A 69 -20.68 1.42 7.41
CA LEU A 69 -21.30 0.33 8.16
C LEU A 69 -22.39 0.89 9.07
N ASP A 70 -23.61 0.36 8.98
CA ASP A 70 -24.66 0.65 9.94
C ASP A 70 -24.40 -0.16 11.22
N THR A 71 -24.20 0.54 12.33
CA THR A 71 -23.92 -0.07 13.63
C THR A 71 -25.21 -0.46 14.38
N GLY A 72 -26.40 -0.24 13.79
CA GLY A 72 -27.69 -0.47 14.43
C GLY A 72 -28.06 0.53 15.51
N THR A 73 -27.22 1.55 15.75
CA THR A 73 -27.44 2.60 16.75
C THR A 73 -27.94 3.92 16.14
N GLY A 74 -28.22 3.92 14.84
CA GLY A 74 -28.55 5.10 14.05
C GLY A 74 -27.33 5.89 13.55
N TYR A 75 -26.13 5.47 13.95
CA TYR A 75 -24.86 6.01 13.44
C TYR A 75 -24.27 5.10 12.39
N LYS A 76 -23.66 5.69 11.39
CA LYS A 76 -22.87 4.98 10.38
C LYS A 76 -21.39 5.22 10.66
N MET A 77 -20.61 4.14 10.63
CA MET A 77 -19.17 4.21 10.82
C MET A 77 -18.45 3.90 9.51
N PRO A 78 -17.40 4.68 9.16
CA PRO A 78 -16.57 4.35 8.02
C PRO A 78 -15.91 2.99 8.25
N ASN A 79 -15.94 2.14 7.25
CA ASN A 79 -15.54 0.74 7.37
C ASN A 79 -14.80 0.25 6.13
N ILE A 80 -13.80 -0.59 6.38
CA ILE A 80 -13.06 -1.30 5.35
C ILE A 80 -13.48 -2.77 5.37
N ALA A 81 -13.74 -3.32 4.20
CA ALA A 81 -14.04 -4.73 3.99
C ALA A 81 -13.26 -5.29 2.79
N LEU A 82 -12.98 -6.57 2.82
CA LEU A 82 -12.33 -7.28 1.71
C LEU A 82 -13.34 -8.17 0.97
N ASN A 83 -13.07 -8.39 -0.32
CA ASN A 83 -13.81 -9.37 -1.10
C ASN A 83 -13.59 -10.78 -0.52
N ASN A 84 -14.56 -11.67 -0.70
CA ASN A 84 -14.50 -13.06 -0.22
C ASN A 84 -13.41 -13.92 -0.91
N THR A 85 -12.87 -13.47 -2.03
CA THR A 85 -11.72 -14.09 -2.72
C THR A 85 -10.38 -13.65 -2.15
N ILE A 86 -10.40 -12.73 -1.18
CA ILE A 86 -9.21 -12.15 -0.58
C ILE A 86 -9.02 -12.75 0.81
N LEU A 87 -7.80 -13.18 1.10
CA LEU A 87 -7.37 -13.58 2.43
C LEU A 87 -6.51 -12.47 3.06
N LEU A 88 -6.58 -12.38 4.38
CA LEU A 88 -5.93 -11.35 5.19
C LEU A 88 -4.83 -11.94 6.07
N GLY A 89 -3.63 -11.38 5.97
CA GLY A 89 -2.57 -11.44 6.97
C GLY A 89 -2.44 -10.09 7.66
N ILE A 90 -1.93 -10.07 8.88
CA ILE A 90 -1.76 -8.83 9.65
C ILE A 90 -0.36 -8.81 10.24
N ASN A 91 0.32 -7.70 10.06
CA ASN A 91 1.61 -7.42 10.64
C ASN A 91 1.44 -6.26 11.63
N ASN A 92 1.28 -6.60 12.91
CA ASN A 92 0.98 -5.62 13.94
C ASN A 92 2.17 -4.70 14.19
N ASN A 93 1.93 -3.39 14.20
CA ASN A 93 2.93 -2.35 14.49
C ASN A 93 4.22 -2.49 13.68
N SER A 94 4.16 -3.07 12.48
CA SER A 94 5.32 -3.19 11.61
C SER A 94 5.40 -2.01 10.65
N ASP A 95 6.62 -1.57 10.41
CA ASP A 95 6.89 -0.56 9.41
C ASP A 95 6.57 -1.10 8.02
N PHE A 96 5.59 -0.49 7.37
CA PHE A 96 5.16 -0.81 6.01
C PHE A 96 6.34 -0.84 5.02
N GLU A 97 7.30 0.09 5.17
CA GLU A 97 8.45 0.22 4.26
C GLU A 97 9.42 -0.97 4.36
N LEU A 98 9.48 -1.63 5.52
CA LEU A 98 10.41 -2.74 5.76
C LEU A 98 9.90 -4.10 5.29
N ILE A 99 8.63 -4.19 4.85
CA ILE A 99 8.06 -5.43 4.33
C ILE A 99 8.34 -5.48 2.82
N ASP A 100 9.31 -6.25 2.40
CA ASP A 100 9.78 -6.37 1.02
C ASP A 100 9.44 -7.71 0.34
N SER A 101 9.05 -8.72 1.11
CA SER A 101 8.77 -10.06 0.63
C SER A 101 7.44 -10.61 1.17
N ALA A 102 6.82 -11.47 0.37
CA ALA A 102 5.58 -12.12 0.74
C ALA A 102 5.82 -13.20 1.82
N PRO A 103 4.99 -13.24 2.89
CA PRO A 103 5.06 -14.33 3.85
C PRO A 103 4.48 -15.62 3.26
N ASP A 104 4.70 -16.74 3.96
CA ASP A 104 4.10 -18.03 3.61
C ASP A 104 2.56 -17.91 3.53
N ARG A 105 1.97 -18.59 2.56
CA ARG A 105 0.50 -18.56 2.32
C ARG A 105 -0.31 -19.06 3.52
N SER A 106 0.25 -19.89 4.37
CA SER A 106 -0.37 -20.34 5.62
C SER A 106 -0.61 -19.22 6.65
N SER A 107 0.04 -18.06 6.46
CA SER A 107 -0.14 -16.87 7.31
C SER A 107 -1.45 -16.14 7.03
N PHE A 108 -2.13 -16.46 5.91
CA PHE A 108 -3.36 -15.81 5.50
C PHE A 108 -4.59 -16.60 5.91
N SER A 109 -5.65 -15.91 6.27
CA SER A 109 -6.94 -16.49 6.60
C SER A 109 -8.08 -15.55 6.14
N PRO A 110 -9.33 -16.03 6.06
CA PRO A 110 -10.46 -15.17 5.73
C PRO A 110 -10.50 -13.93 6.62
N GLU A 111 -10.91 -12.80 6.05
CA GLU A 111 -11.00 -11.53 6.76
C GLU A 111 -11.93 -11.65 7.99
N GLY A 112 -13.15 -12.19 7.81
CA GLY A 112 -14.05 -12.61 8.90
C GLY A 112 -14.42 -11.51 9.90
N GLY A 113 -14.38 -10.25 9.52
CA GLY A 113 -14.67 -9.11 10.38
C GLY A 113 -13.49 -8.60 11.20
N ARG A 114 -12.28 -9.09 10.95
CA ARG A 114 -11.10 -8.68 11.73
C ARG A 114 -10.69 -7.23 11.43
N MET A 115 -10.80 -6.81 10.17
CA MET A 115 -10.35 -5.51 9.67
C MET A 115 -11.47 -4.46 9.70
N GLN A 116 -12.72 -4.89 9.87
CA GLN A 116 -13.86 -4.00 9.92
C GLN A 116 -13.93 -3.22 11.22
N TYR A 117 -14.73 -2.16 11.25
CA TYR A 117 -14.99 -1.37 12.44
C TYR A 117 -15.43 -2.27 13.62
N GLY A 118 -14.75 -2.10 14.76
CA GLY A 118 -14.98 -2.91 15.96
C GLY A 118 -14.35 -4.30 15.93
N GLY A 119 -13.69 -4.68 14.85
CA GLY A 119 -12.89 -5.90 14.78
C GLY A 119 -11.56 -5.77 15.54
N PRO A 120 -10.91 -6.91 15.83
CA PRO A 120 -9.68 -6.90 16.63
C PRO A 120 -8.49 -6.21 15.96
N ASN A 121 -8.53 -6.06 14.65
CA ASN A 121 -7.52 -5.36 13.85
C ASN A 121 -8.22 -4.38 12.90
N ALA A 122 -9.15 -3.61 13.45
CA ALA A 122 -9.92 -2.65 12.67
C ALA A 122 -9.00 -1.64 11.96
N ALA A 123 -9.18 -1.46 10.66
CA ALA A 123 -8.42 -0.50 9.88
C ALA A 123 -8.76 0.95 10.26
N LEU A 124 -10.00 1.16 10.68
CA LEU A 124 -10.52 2.44 11.17
C LEU A 124 -11.20 2.23 12.51
N SER A 125 -10.91 3.09 13.47
CA SER A 125 -11.50 3.08 14.81
C SER A 125 -11.97 4.48 15.21
N TYR A 126 -12.98 4.56 16.09
CA TYR A 126 -13.44 5.83 16.63
C TYR A 126 -12.89 6.03 18.03
N ASP A 127 -12.06 7.05 18.21
CA ASP A 127 -11.59 7.47 19.53
C ASP A 127 -12.62 8.44 20.15
N MET A 128 -13.31 7.94 21.18
CA MET A 128 -14.31 8.74 21.92
C MET A 128 -13.68 9.86 22.76
N THR A 129 -12.39 9.81 23.05
CA THR A 129 -11.73 10.85 23.88
C THR A 129 -11.49 12.11 23.09
N ILE A 130 -11.21 12.00 21.81
CA ILE A 130 -10.95 13.12 20.90
C ILE A 130 -12.07 13.30 19.87
N ASN A 131 -13.08 12.43 19.88
CA ASN A 131 -14.21 12.42 18.94
C ASN A 131 -13.78 12.40 17.47
N LYS A 132 -12.83 11.51 17.14
CA LYS A 132 -12.29 11.35 15.79
C LYS A 132 -12.23 9.90 15.37
N VAL A 133 -12.28 9.68 14.06
CA VAL A 133 -11.89 8.41 13.45
C VAL A 133 -10.38 8.44 13.26
N GLU A 134 -9.72 7.37 13.69
CA GLU A 134 -8.30 7.15 13.55
C GLU A 134 -8.04 5.96 12.65
N VAL A 135 -6.90 5.96 11.95
CA VAL A 135 -6.40 4.85 11.17
C VAL A 135 -5.52 3.94 12.03
N SER A 136 -5.51 2.65 11.72
CA SER A 136 -4.63 1.69 12.38
C SER A 136 -3.17 1.90 11.95
N SER A 137 -2.25 1.64 12.88
CA SER A 137 -0.80 1.56 12.60
C SER A 137 -0.36 0.18 12.08
N ASP A 138 -1.27 -0.77 11.92
CA ASP A 138 -0.96 -2.09 11.40
C ASP A 138 -0.72 -2.06 9.89
N THR A 139 0.17 -2.93 9.41
CA THR A 139 0.26 -3.24 7.98
C THR A 139 -0.55 -4.51 7.70
N TYR A 140 -1.46 -4.41 6.75
CA TYR A 140 -2.32 -5.50 6.32
C TYR A 140 -1.72 -6.14 5.07
N LEU A 141 -1.70 -7.47 5.05
CA LEU A 141 -1.24 -8.26 3.92
C LEU A 141 -2.46 -8.86 3.23
N ILE A 142 -2.58 -8.65 1.95
CA ILE A 142 -3.73 -8.99 1.13
C ILE A 142 -3.31 -10.08 0.15
N TYR A 143 -3.86 -11.28 0.26
CA TYR A 143 -3.63 -12.37 -0.68
C TYR A 143 -4.86 -12.57 -1.57
N ASP A 144 -4.71 -12.28 -2.85
CA ASP A 144 -5.71 -12.59 -3.86
C ASP A 144 -5.60 -14.06 -4.28
N THR A 145 -6.62 -14.84 -3.95
CA THR A 145 -6.65 -16.29 -4.24
C THR A 145 -6.88 -16.61 -5.72
N ILE A 146 -7.30 -15.63 -6.52
CA ILE A 146 -7.55 -15.79 -7.96
C ILE A 146 -6.25 -15.63 -8.74
N THR A 147 -5.55 -14.53 -8.52
CA THR A 147 -4.31 -14.20 -9.24
C THR A 147 -3.06 -14.73 -8.56
N ASN A 148 -3.18 -15.19 -7.32
CA ASN A 148 -2.07 -15.60 -6.43
C ASN A 148 -1.07 -14.46 -6.12
N ARG A 149 -1.51 -13.21 -6.23
CA ARG A 149 -0.71 -12.03 -5.88
C ARG A 149 -0.89 -11.65 -4.42
N ILE A 150 0.17 -11.10 -3.85
CA ILE A 150 0.16 -10.61 -2.47
C ILE A 150 0.49 -9.12 -2.49
N TYR A 151 -0.30 -8.36 -1.74
CA TYR A 151 -0.11 -6.92 -1.58
C TYR A 151 0.04 -6.59 -0.10
N LYS A 152 0.83 -5.59 0.21
CA LYS A 152 0.83 -4.92 1.51
C LYS A 152 0.04 -3.62 1.41
N ILE A 153 -0.68 -3.26 2.47
CA ILE A 153 -1.45 -2.02 2.56
C ILE A 153 -1.32 -1.42 3.96
N THR A 154 -1.20 -0.11 4.03
CA THR A 154 -1.28 0.68 5.26
C THR A 154 -2.24 1.84 5.05
N PHE A 155 -2.92 2.26 6.13
CA PHE A 155 -3.81 3.41 6.12
C PHE A 155 -3.08 4.57 6.78
N ASP A 156 -2.92 5.67 6.05
CA ASP A 156 -2.09 6.80 6.49
C ASP A 156 -2.91 7.92 7.13
N ASP A 157 -4.15 8.15 6.65
CA ASP A 157 -4.98 9.25 7.15
C ASP A 157 -6.48 8.99 6.93
N TYR A 158 -7.28 9.64 7.77
CA TYR A 158 -8.73 9.77 7.62
C TYR A 158 -9.17 11.20 7.90
N ASP A 159 -9.78 11.84 6.92
CA ASP A 159 -10.38 13.17 7.10
C ASP A 159 -11.74 13.27 6.41
N GLY A 160 -12.74 13.67 7.17
CA GLY A 160 -14.07 14.04 6.66
C GLY A 160 -14.79 12.99 5.80
N GLY A 161 -14.48 11.71 5.96
CA GLY A 161 -15.06 10.62 5.16
C GLY A 161 -14.18 10.20 3.99
N VAL A 162 -12.97 10.70 3.89
CA VAL A 162 -11.94 10.30 2.91
C VAL A 162 -10.83 9.54 3.64
N VAL A 163 -10.39 8.42 3.09
CA VAL A 163 -9.25 7.63 3.57
C VAL A 163 -8.10 7.77 2.60
N VAL A 164 -6.89 7.94 3.13
CA VAL A 164 -5.64 7.82 2.38
C VAL A 164 -4.98 6.51 2.77
N PHE A 165 -4.58 5.71 1.78
CA PHE A 165 -3.84 4.48 2.01
C PHE A 165 -2.76 4.29 0.97
N ARG A 166 -1.70 3.57 1.35
CA ARG A 166 -0.65 3.14 0.43
C ARG A 166 -0.65 1.63 0.30
N TYR A 167 -0.29 1.15 -0.87
CA TYR A 167 -0.11 -0.27 -1.11
C TYR A 167 1.06 -0.54 -2.05
N SER A 168 1.54 -1.76 -2.02
CA SER A 168 2.54 -2.29 -2.96
C SER A 168 2.33 -3.78 -3.15
N GLU A 169 2.61 -4.29 -4.35
CA GLU A 169 2.71 -5.72 -4.59
C GLU A 169 4.02 -6.25 -4.00
N LEU A 170 3.95 -7.40 -3.32
CA LEU A 170 5.12 -8.09 -2.78
C LEU A 170 5.59 -9.16 -3.76
N SER A 171 6.91 -9.27 -3.91
CA SER A 171 7.51 -10.39 -4.67
C SER A 171 7.31 -11.70 -3.92
N ASN A 172 6.92 -12.75 -4.68
CA ASN A 172 6.80 -14.13 -4.19
C ASN A 172 8.16 -14.81 -4.10
#